data_2cd319cba4c9a1ad284456aaa1005c2a
#
_entry.id   2cd319cba4c9a1ad284456aaa1005c2a
#
_cell.length_a   1.000
_cell.length_b   1.000
_cell.length_c   1.000
_cell.angle_alpha   90.00
_cell.angle_beta   90.00
_cell.angle_gamma   90.00
#
_symmetry.space_group_name_H-M   'P 1'
#
loop_
_entity.id
_entity.type
_entity.pdbx_description
1 polymer ?
#
loop_
_entity_poly.entity_id
_entity_poly.type
_entity_poly.pdbx_seq_one_letter_code
_entity_poly.pdbx_strand_id
1 'polypeptide(L)'
;MHTNQALRRCAGAAARLIRQLDDALMPVCCAFCGTRTHAHERGICSGCHSELPWLGAACALCAEPLPGTAPPGTACFECQQRSPPFAATAVPLRYEFPVDAGLKALKFRRKLFYAPAFGELL
;
A
#
# COMPACT_ATOMS: atom_id res chain seq x y z
N MET A 1 -1.61 11.41 -43.19
CA MET A 1 -1.26 10.72 -41.93
C MET A 1 -1.28 11.64 -40.69
N HIS A 2 -1.87 12.85 -40.75
CA HIS A 2 -1.83 13.83 -39.62
C HIS A 2 -3.07 13.84 -38.70
N THR A 3 -4.15 13.21 -39.08
CA THR A 3 -5.44 13.26 -38.36
C THR A 3 -5.43 12.48 -37.03
N ASN A 4 -4.60 11.44 -36.92
CA ASN A 4 -4.57 10.57 -35.74
C ASN A 4 -3.83 11.17 -34.54
N GLN A 5 -2.95 12.15 -34.78
CA GLN A 5 -2.16 12.81 -33.74
C GLN A 5 -2.95 13.91 -33.02
N ALA A 6 -3.82 14.60 -33.74
CA ALA A 6 -4.72 15.62 -33.18
C ALA A 6 -5.79 14.98 -32.27
N LEU A 7 -6.38 13.86 -32.70
CA LEU A 7 -7.37 13.11 -31.90
C LEU A 7 -6.78 12.56 -30.60
N ARG A 8 -5.53 12.07 -30.62
CA ARG A 8 -4.83 11.61 -29.41
C ARG A 8 -4.50 12.74 -28.44
N ARG A 9 -4.19 13.94 -28.93
CA ARG A 9 -3.97 15.14 -28.11
C ARG A 9 -5.27 15.64 -27.47
N CYS A 10 -6.37 15.66 -28.19
CA CYS A 10 -7.68 16.03 -27.65
C CYS A 10 -8.18 15.02 -26.62
N ALA A 11 -8.01 13.72 -26.85
CA ALA A 11 -8.36 12.68 -25.88
C ALA A 11 -7.53 12.81 -24.59
N GLY A 12 -6.25 13.14 -24.69
CA GLY A 12 -5.39 13.37 -23.54
C GLY A 12 -5.77 14.61 -22.72
N ALA A 13 -6.19 15.69 -23.38
CA ALA A 13 -6.64 16.89 -22.72
C ALA A 13 -7.99 16.70 -22.01
N ALA A 14 -8.93 16.04 -22.66
CA ALA A 14 -10.23 15.69 -22.08
C ALA A 14 -10.06 14.76 -20.86
N ALA A 15 -9.21 13.75 -20.94
CA ALA A 15 -8.93 12.85 -19.83
C ALA A 15 -8.30 13.58 -18.63
N ARG A 16 -7.43 14.56 -18.87
CA ARG A 16 -6.87 15.42 -17.79
C ARG A 16 -7.94 16.29 -17.14
N LEU A 17 -8.82 16.89 -17.93
CA LEU A 17 -9.89 17.73 -17.43
C LEU A 17 -10.89 16.93 -16.59
N ILE A 18 -11.25 15.71 -17.05
CA ILE A 18 -12.13 14.80 -16.31
C ILE A 18 -11.48 14.42 -14.97
N ARG A 19 -10.20 14.07 -14.94
CA ARG A 19 -9.48 13.79 -13.68
C ARG A 19 -9.45 14.98 -12.73
N GLN A 20 -9.22 16.19 -13.24
CA GLN A 20 -9.25 17.41 -12.41
C GLN A 20 -10.63 17.68 -11.84
N LEU A 21 -11.69 17.39 -12.59
CA LEU A 21 -13.07 17.51 -12.12
C LEU A 21 -13.39 16.41 -11.09
N ASP A 22 -12.96 15.18 -11.29
CA ASP A 22 -13.11 14.08 -10.33
C ASP A 22 -12.40 14.40 -9.02
N ASP A 23 -11.16 14.88 -9.07
CA ASP A 23 -10.37 15.27 -7.88
C ASP A 23 -11.01 16.46 -7.12
N ALA A 24 -11.70 17.35 -7.83
CA ALA A 24 -12.38 18.50 -7.23
C ALA A 24 -13.73 18.11 -6.59
N LEU A 25 -14.46 17.19 -7.22
CA LEU A 25 -15.80 16.77 -6.80
C LEU A 25 -15.76 15.62 -5.78
N MET A 26 -14.77 14.73 -5.87
CA MET A 26 -14.61 13.59 -4.97
C MET A 26 -13.15 13.52 -4.47
N PRO A 27 -12.76 14.40 -3.55
CA PRO A 27 -11.39 14.40 -3.05
C PRO A 27 -11.07 13.08 -2.35
N VAL A 28 -9.97 12.46 -2.75
CA VAL A 28 -9.45 11.28 -2.07
C VAL A 28 -8.88 11.73 -0.71
N CYS A 29 -9.32 11.07 0.35
CA CYS A 29 -8.82 11.31 1.70
C CYS A 29 -7.95 10.14 2.17
N CYS A 30 -6.96 10.45 2.98
CA CYS A 30 -6.13 9.45 3.64
C CYS A 30 -7.00 8.51 4.50
N ALA A 31 -6.88 7.21 4.28
CA ALA A 31 -7.67 6.20 5.00
C ALA A 31 -7.35 6.17 6.51
N PHE A 32 -6.17 6.63 6.92
CA PHE A 32 -5.72 6.60 8.31
C PHE A 32 -6.02 7.90 9.07
N CYS A 33 -5.76 9.07 8.51
CA CYS A 33 -5.95 10.35 9.21
C CYS A 33 -7.11 11.20 8.67
N GLY A 34 -7.71 10.84 7.53
CA GLY A 34 -8.81 11.58 6.92
C GLY A 34 -8.40 12.89 6.20
N THR A 35 -7.13 13.28 6.21
CA THR A 35 -6.65 14.47 5.50
C THR A 35 -6.79 14.27 4.00
N ARG A 36 -7.10 15.33 3.25
CA ARG A 36 -7.09 15.29 1.78
C ARG A 36 -5.72 14.86 1.27
N THR A 37 -5.71 13.90 0.38
CA THR A 37 -4.50 13.44 -0.31
C THR A 37 -4.40 14.09 -1.69
N HIS A 38 -3.18 14.16 -2.23
CA HIS A 38 -2.98 14.58 -3.61
C HIS A 38 -3.30 13.42 -4.58
N ALA A 39 -3.57 13.75 -5.84
CA ALA A 39 -3.98 12.78 -6.87
C ALA A 39 -3.01 11.61 -7.08
N HIS A 40 -1.75 11.75 -6.67
CA HIS A 40 -0.73 10.70 -6.72
C HIS A 40 -0.66 9.84 -5.44
N GLU A 41 -1.30 10.26 -4.36
CA GLU A 41 -1.35 9.54 -3.07
C GLU A 41 -2.63 8.71 -3.01
N ARG A 42 -2.55 7.46 -3.42
CA ARG A 42 -3.71 6.55 -3.57
C ARG A 42 -4.32 6.08 -2.25
N GLY A 43 -4.86 7.04 -1.48
CA GLY A 43 -5.59 6.72 -0.24
C GLY A 43 -4.73 6.69 1.02
N ILE A 44 -3.45 7.05 0.93
CA ILE A 44 -2.58 7.24 2.09
C ILE A 44 -1.71 8.49 1.87
N CYS A 45 -1.69 9.43 2.83
CA CYS A 45 -0.81 10.59 2.75
C CYS A 45 0.63 10.22 3.15
N SER A 46 1.58 11.03 2.69
CA SER A 46 3.02 10.82 2.94
C SER A 46 3.35 10.76 4.44
N GLY A 47 2.69 11.59 5.26
CA GLY A 47 2.88 11.56 6.73
C GLY A 47 2.45 10.23 7.34
N CYS A 48 1.24 9.75 7.05
CA CYS A 48 0.80 8.44 7.53
C CYS A 48 1.65 7.31 6.99
N HIS A 49 2.07 7.38 5.72
CA HIS A 49 2.93 6.37 5.11
C HIS A 49 4.28 6.23 5.85
N SER A 50 4.92 7.35 6.23
CA SER A 50 6.20 7.32 6.96
C SER A 50 6.07 6.78 8.39
N GLU A 51 4.89 6.88 9.00
CA GLU A 51 4.62 6.42 10.37
C GLU A 51 4.08 4.99 10.45
N LEU A 52 3.90 4.32 9.31
CA LEU A 52 3.46 2.92 9.34
C LEU A 52 4.49 2.00 10.01
N PRO A 53 4.03 0.93 10.67
CA PRO A 53 4.90 -0.05 11.30
C PRO A 53 5.58 -0.94 10.24
N TRP A 54 6.52 -0.38 9.52
CA TRP A 54 7.27 -1.10 8.49
C TRP A 54 8.02 -2.28 9.08
N LEU A 55 7.95 -3.41 8.39
CA LEU A 55 8.70 -4.60 8.78
C LEU A 55 10.18 -4.37 8.48
N GLY A 56 11.00 -4.39 9.52
CA GLY A 56 12.46 -4.28 9.40
C GLY A 56 13.11 -5.62 9.07
N ALA A 57 14.15 -6.00 9.85
CA ALA A 57 14.77 -7.30 9.72
C ALA A 57 13.76 -8.41 9.99
N ALA A 58 13.64 -9.37 9.07
CA ALA A 58 12.68 -10.46 9.15
C ALA A 58 13.22 -11.75 8.56
N CYS A 59 12.61 -12.86 8.93
CA CYS A 59 12.94 -14.18 8.41
C CYS A 59 12.72 -14.23 6.89
N ALA A 60 13.72 -14.71 6.16
CA ALA A 60 13.67 -14.79 4.70
C ALA A 60 12.58 -15.75 4.17
N LEU A 61 12.07 -16.64 5.01
CA LEU A 61 11.04 -17.61 4.63
C LEU A 61 9.64 -17.19 5.08
N CYS A 62 9.42 -16.97 6.38
CA CYS A 62 8.08 -16.75 6.93
C CYS A 62 7.79 -15.29 7.30
N ALA A 63 8.76 -14.39 7.13
CA ALA A 63 8.68 -12.97 7.50
C ALA A 63 8.47 -12.70 9.01
N GLU A 64 8.76 -13.67 9.90
CA GLU A 64 8.81 -13.43 11.34
C GLU A 64 9.81 -12.32 11.65
N PRO A 65 9.45 -11.28 12.44
CA PRO A 65 10.38 -10.23 12.83
C PRO A 65 11.63 -10.77 13.52
N LEU A 66 12.79 -10.31 13.10
CA LEU A 66 14.08 -10.66 13.69
C LEU A 66 14.71 -9.43 14.34
N PRO A 67 15.67 -9.60 15.26
CA PRO A 67 16.48 -8.49 15.76
C PRO A 67 17.10 -7.71 14.61
N GLY A 68 17.14 -6.37 14.74
CA GLY A 68 17.64 -5.47 13.68
C GLY A 68 19.10 -5.71 13.26
N THR A 69 19.85 -6.51 14.03
CA THR A 69 21.22 -6.95 13.74
C THR A 69 21.29 -8.22 12.90
N ALA A 70 20.15 -8.85 12.59
CA ALA A 70 20.14 -10.09 11.80
C ALA A 70 20.58 -9.79 10.36
N PRO A 71 21.51 -10.58 9.79
CA PRO A 71 21.94 -10.44 8.41
C PRO A 71 20.77 -10.69 7.43
N PRO A 72 20.79 -10.05 6.25
CA PRO A 72 19.83 -10.36 5.18
C PRO A 72 19.85 -11.84 4.82
N GLY A 73 18.67 -12.43 4.60
CA GLY A 73 18.55 -13.85 4.26
C GLY A 73 18.53 -14.81 5.47
N THR A 74 18.59 -14.27 6.70
CA THR A 74 18.51 -15.10 7.91
C THR A 74 17.13 -15.74 8.02
N ALA A 75 17.09 -17.06 8.30
CA ALA A 75 15.86 -17.77 8.68
C ALA A 75 15.68 -17.73 10.21
N CYS A 76 14.43 -17.60 10.68
CA CYS A 76 14.13 -17.71 12.11
C CYS A 76 14.34 -19.14 12.62
N PHE A 77 14.38 -19.31 13.94
CA PHE A 77 14.62 -20.61 14.57
C PHE A 77 13.63 -21.68 14.09
N GLU A 78 12.34 -21.38 14.04
CA GLU A 78 11.31 -22.31 13.57
C GLU A 78 11.55 -22.77 12.12
N CYS A 79 11.88 -21.85 11.23
CA CYS A 79 12.15 -22.18 9.82
C CYS A 79 13.46 -22.96 9.62
N GLN A 80 14.43 -22.81 10.52
CA GLN A 80 15.65 -23.62 10.52
C GLN A 80 15.38 -25.06 10.97
N GLN A 81 14.50 -25.25 11.95
CA GLN A 81 14.11 -26.57 12.44
C GLN A 81 13.16 -27.28 11.46
N ARG A 82 12.23 -26.55 10.89
CA ARG A 82 11.22 -27.10 9.99
C ARG A 82 10.95 -26.11 8.85
N SER A 83 11.49 -26.41 7.69
CA SER A 83 11.23 -25.60 6.49
C SER A 83 9.74 -25.55 6.16
N PRO A 84 9.17 -24.36 5.95
CA PRO A 84 7.77 -24.22 5.54
C PRO A 84 7.56 -24.81 4.13
N PRO A 85 6.32 -25.21 3.76
CA PRO A 85 6.01 -25.77 2.45
C PRO A 85 5.92 -24.73 1.32
N PHE A 86 6.25 -23.47 1.60
CA PHE A 86 6.26 -22.35 0.64
C PHE A 86 7.68 -21.78 0.51
N ALA A 87 7.95 -21.11 -0.61
CA ALA A 87 9.29 -20.59 -0.91
C ALA A 87 9.65 -19.35 -0.08
N ALA A 88 8.73 -18.40 0.05
CA ALA A 88 8.92 -17.18 0.83
C ALA A 88 7.58 -16.50 1.11
N THR A 89 7.58 -15.61 2.10
CA THR A 89 6.46 -14.72 2.43
C THR A 89 6.95 -13.28 2.33
N ALA A 90 6.29 -12.46 1.51
CA ALA A 90 6.56 -11.03 1.42
C ALA A 90 5.57 -10.27 2.30
N VAL A 91 6.07 -9.56 3.30
CA VAL A 91 5.26 -8.77 4.24
C VAL A 91 5.94 -7.41 4.42
N PRO A 92 5.32 -6.30 3.99
CA PRO A 92 5.91 -4.99 4.15
C PRO A 92 5.70 -4.38 5.55
N LEU A 93 4.64 -4.79 6.26
CA LEU A 93 4.18 -4.15 7.49
C LEU A 93 3.95 -5.15 8.61
N ARG A 94 4.18 -4.71 9.84
CA ARG A 94 3.77 -5.44 11.04
C ARG A 94 2.27 -5.34 11.24
N TYR A 95 1.67 -6.36 11.85
CA TYR A 95 0.26 -6.36 12.22
C TYR A 95 0.03 -5.63 13.54
N GLU A 96 0.33 -4.32 13.54
CA GLU A 96 0.23 -3.42 14.67
C GLU A 96 -0.63 -2.20 14.30
N PHE A 97 -0.98 -1.35 15.27
CA PHE A 97 -1.69 -0.11 14.99
C PHE A 97 -0.82 0.81 14.09
N PRO A 98 -1.42 1.46 13.07
CA PRO A 98 -2.84 1.49 12.69
C PRO A 98 -3.26 0.41 11.66
N VAL A 99 -2.34 -0.44 11.22
CA VAL A 99 -2.56 -1.44 10.17
C VAL A 99 -3.60 -2.49 10.58
N ASP A 100 -3.50 -3.02 11.80
CA ASP A 100 -4.42 -4.02 12.33
C ASP A 100 -5.86 -3.47 12.41
N ALA A 101 -6.02 -2.23 12.87
CA ALA A 101 -7.31 -1.55 12.95
C ALA A 101 -7.92 -1.34 11.55
N GLY A 102 -7.12 -0.90 10.57
CA GLY A 102 -7.55 -0.72 9.19
C GLY A 102 -7.95 -2.04 8.52
N LEU A 103 -7.16 -3.09 8.69
CA LEU A 103 -7.49 -4.43 8.15
C LEU A 103 -8.74 -5.03 8.78
N LYS A 104 -8.93 -4.89 10.10
CA LYS A 104 -10.17 -5.30 10.79
C LYS A 104 -11.37 -4.51 10.28
N ALA A 105 -11.23 -3.20 10.09
CA ALA A 105 -12.28 -2.36 9.54
C ALA A 105 -12.65 -2.75 8.10
N LEU A 106 -11.67 -3.03 7.26
CA LEU A 106 -11.87 -3.49 5.89
C LEU A 106 -12.60 -4.86 5.87
N LYS A 107 -12.10 -5.84 6.62
CA LYS A 107 -12.61 -7.21 6.58
C LYS A 107 -13.97 -7.37 7.24
N PHE A 108 -14.18 -6.75 8.40
CA PHE A 108 -15.35 -7.02 9.25
C PHE A 108 -16.36 -5.89 9.32
N ARG A 109 -15.97 -4.64 8.97
CA ARG A 109 -16.85 -3.47 9.02
C ARG A 109 -17.15 -2.87 7.64
N ARG A 110 -16.76 -3.54 6.56
CA ARG A 110 -16.97 -3.11 5.16
C ARG A 110 -16.44 -1.71 4.86
N LYS A 111 -15.39 -1.27 5.54
CA LYS A 111 -14.76 0.03 5.31
C LYS A 111 -13.84 -0.05 4.08
N LEU A 112 -14.46 -0.11 2.89
CA LEU A 112 -13.78 -0.34 1.61
C LEU A 112 -12.77 0.76 1.22
N PHE A 113 -12.87 1.93 1.82
CA PHE A 113 -11.91 3.02 1.57
C PHE A 113 -10.47 2.69 2.02
N TYR A 114 -10.27 1.66 2.85
CA TYR A 114 -8.93 1.15 3.16
C TYR A 114 -8.33 0.31 2.02
N ALA A 115 -9.14 -0.22 1.10
CA ALA A 115 -8.64 -1.12 0.07
C ALA A 115 -7.61 -0.48 -0.87
N PRO A 116 -7.81 0.76 -1.40
CA PRO A 116 -6.79 1.43 -2.20
C PRO A 116 -5.49 1.67 -1.45
N ALA A 117 -5.56 2.08 -0.16
CA ALA A 117 -4.39 2.31 0.67
C ALA A 117 -3.57 1.03 0.88
N PHE A 118 -4.21 -0.08 1.24
CA PHE A 118 -3.51 -1.37 1.37
C PHE A 118 -3.02 -1.93 0.03
N GLY A 119 -3.73 -1.68 -1.07
CA GLY A 119 -3.29 -2.06 -2.40
C GLY A 119 -2.03 -1.31 -2.87
N GLU A 120 -1.78 -0.11 -2.37
CA GLU A 120 -0.56 0.66 -2.67
C GLU A 120 0.64 0.19 -1.83
N LEU A 121 0.38 -0.42 -0.67
CA LEU A 121 1.41 -0.87 0.28
C LEU A 121 1.90 -2.30 0.01
N LEU A 122 1.23 -3.05 -0.84
CA LEU A 122 1.54 -4.45 -1.21
C LEU A 122 2.18 -4.55 -2.59
#